data_793ab0bb46b99e9206082c3e242c85ba
#
_entry.id   793ab0bb46b99e9206082c3e242c85ba
#
_cell.length_a   1.000
_cell.length_b   1.000
_cell.length_c   1.000
_cell.angle_alpha   90.00
_cell.angle_beta   90.00
_cell.angle_gamma   90.00
#
_symmetry.space_group_name_H-M   'P 1'
#
loop_
_entity.id
_entity.type
_entity.pdbx_description
1 polymer ?
#
loop_
_entity_poly.entity_id
_entity_poly.type
_entity_poly.pdbx_seq_one_letter_code
_entity_poly.pdbx_strand_id
1 'polypeptide(L)'
;MLGINYKTINSNSVGYKTDYEMRSFDFEEFLLAKGYSQTQIDSLLLHMQKLEPFTENEFELFRELFLDFSVLGGMPAVIKAYLESNNFSKALQIQKQLILDYEEDVKKYSTGVEQKKILEVYRRIPAQLAKEFKKFQYTKISTKARSKDYFGCVEWLKDAGVINKCDCLNFPELPLKGNVDNNKFKLYFADTGLLVASLDEEASDELHENKNLGVYKGALFENLVADALVKQGFGLYYFKKDNSTL
;
A
#
# COMPACT_ATOMS: atom_id res chain seq x y z
N MET A 1 -15.97 -2.03 -1.52
CA MET A 1 -16.54 -3.26 -0.92
C MET A 1 -15.38 -4.21 -0.71
N LEU A 2 -15.10 -4.54 0.54
CA LEU A 2 -14.01 -5.47 0.86
C LEU A 2 -14.28 -6.85 0.24
N GLY A 3 -13.26 -7.52 -0.27
CA GLY A 3 -13.35 -8.84 -0.93
C GLY A 3 -13.80 -10.01 -0.04
N ILE A 4 -14.51 -9.74 1.06
CA ILE A 4 -14.89 -10.71 2.11
C ILE A 4 -16.23 -11.42 1.81
N ASN A 5 -16.90 -11.11 0.72
CA ASN A 5 -18.24 -11.63 0.41
C ASN A 5 -18.31 -13.13 0.09
N TYR A 6 -17.20 -13.87 0.14
CA TYR A 6 -17.20 -15.31 -0.14
C TYR A 6 -17.91 -16.16 0.92
N LYS A 7 -18.18 -15.63 2.13
CA LYS A 7 -18.89 -16.37 3.19
C LYS A 7 -20.38 -16.59 2.92
N THR A 8 -20.97 -15.88 1.94
CA THR A 8 -22.40 -15.96 1.60
C THR A 8 -22.71 -16.71 0.31
N ILE A 9 -21.70 -17.20 -0.40
CA ILE A 9 -21.88 -17.92 -1.65
C ILE A 9 -21.93 -19.42 -1.35
N ASN A 10 -23.08 -20.03 -1.60
CA ASN A 10 -23.35 -21.46 -1.30
C ASN A 10 -22.59 -22.46 -2.19
N SER A 11 -22.02 -22.05 -3.31
CA SER A 11 -21.13 -22.87 -4.13
C SER A 11 -20.24 -22.02 -5.01
N ASN A 12 -19.01 -22.47 -5.24
CA ASN A 12 -18.07 -21.89 -6.20
C ASN A 12 -17.97 -22.81 -7.43
N SER A 13 -18.01 -22.25 -8.63
CA SER A 13 -17.82 -22.99 -9.88
C SER A 13 -16.34 -23.35 -10.06
N VAL A 14 -15.90 -24.44 -9.40
CA VAL A 14 -14.51 -24.89 -9.50
C VAL A 14 -14.20 -25.33 -10.92
N GLY A 15 -13.18 -24.72 -11.53
CA GLY A 15 -12.73 -25.04 -12.88
C GLY A 15 -13.48 -24.32 -14.02
N TYR A 16 -14.52 -23.54 -13.72
CA TYR A 16 -15.37 -22.86 -14.72
C TYR A 16 -15.36 -21.34 -14.61
N LYS A 17 -14.42 -20.76 -13.85
CA LYS A 17 -14.30 -19.31 -13.70
C LYS A 17 -12.85 -18.86 -13.81
N THR A 18 -12.66 -17.65 -14.27
CA THR A 18 -11.40 -16.91 -14.20
C THR A 18 -11.62 -15.73 -13.29
N ASP A 19 -10.83 -15.65 -12.22
CA ASP A 19 -10.88 -14.54 -11.29
C ASP A 19 -9.90 -13.45 -11.73
N TYR A 20 -10.39 -12.22 -11.82
CA TYR A 20 -9.56 -11.03 -12.06
C TYR A 20 -9.57 -10.17 -10.81
N GLU A 21 -8.39 -9.89 -10.28
CA GLU A 21 -8.24 -8.98 -9.16
C GLU A 21 -8.04 -7.55 -9.67
N MET A 22 -9.02 -6.69 -9.39
CA MET A 22 -8.93 -5.27 -9.72
C MET A 22 -8.26 -4.53 -8.55
N ARG A 23 -7.21 -3.77 -8.86
CA ARG A 23 -6.45 -2.97 -7.90
C ARG A 23 -6.65 -1.48 -8.16
N SER A 24 -6.13 -0.63 -7.27
CA SER A 24 -6.04 0.80 -7.53
C SER A 24 -5.09 1.08 -8.71
N PHE A 25 -5.21 2.25 -9.35
CA PHE A 25 -4.36 2.64 -10.48
C PHE A 25 -2.87 2.57 -10.14
N ASP A 26 -2.08 2.11 -11.09
CA ASP A 26 -0.64 2.29 -11.07
C ASP A 26 -0.24 3.66 -11.65
N PHE A 27 1.07 3.92 -11.73
CA PHE A 27 1.56 5.21 -12.21
C PHE A 27 1.28 5.42 -13.71
N GLU A 28 1.31 4.35 -14.51
CA GLU A 28 1.00 4.42 -15.94
C GLU A 28 -0.48 4.76 -16.14
N GLU A 29 -1.38 4.09 -15.44
CA GLU A 29 -2.81 4.38 -15.48
C GLU A 29 -3.14 5.81 -14.99
N PHE A 30 -2.39 6.31 -13.99
CA PHE A 30 -2.49 7.71 -13.56
C PHE A 30 -2.08 8.68 -14.66
N LEU A 31 -0.99 8.43 -15.39
CA LEU A 31 -0.57 9.24 -16.53
C LEU A 31 -1.62 9.24 -17.64
N LEU A 32 -2.18 8.07 -17.98
CA LEU A 32 -3.29 7.96 -18.93
C LEU A 32 -4.50 8.78 -18.48
N ALA A 33 -4.87 8.72 -17.21
CA ALA A 33 -5.97 9.50 -16.64
C ALA A 33 -5.69 11.02 -16.68
N LYS A 34 -4.44 11.45 -16.61
CA LYS A 34 -4.02 12.85 -16.82
C LYS A 34 -4.01 13.28 -18.29
N GLY A 35 -4.28 12.37 -19.23
CA GLY A 35 -4.36 12.65 -20.65
C GLY A 35 -3.06 12.42 -21.43
N TYR A 36 -2.03 11.81 -20.82
CA TYR A 36 -0.86 11.36 -21.58
C TYR A 36 -1.24 10.20 -22.49
N SER A 37 -0.75 10.22 -23.72
CA SER A 37 -0.94 9.12 -24.65
C SER A 37 -0.02 7.94 -24.34
N GLN A 38 -0.41 6.74 -24.74
CA GLN A 38 0.43 5.54 -24.60
C GLN A 38 1.81 5.75 -25.24
N THR A 39 1.89 6.41 -26.41
CA THR A 39 3.16 6.70 -27.07
C THR A 39 4.11 7.57 -26.22
N GLN A 40 3.56 8.52 -25.46
CA GLN A 40 4.36 9.34 -24.54
C GLN A 40 4.86 8.52 -23.36
N ILE A 41 4.02 7.62 -22.84
CA ILE A 41 4.39 6.71 -21.74
C ILE A 41 5.45 5.72 -22.21
N ASP A 42 5.28 5.14 -23.39
CA ASP A 42 6.26 4.20 -23.98
C ASP A 42 7.62 4.86 -24.20
N SER A 43 7.64 6.16 -24.51
CA SER A 43 8.90 6.91 -24.65
C SER A 43 9.71 6.95 -23.34
N LEU A 44 9.04 6.95 -22.19
CA LEU A 44 9.70 6.87 -20.87
C LEU A 44 10.37 5.52 -20.65
N LEU A 45 9.65 4.46 -21.04
CA LEU A 45 10.17 3.09 -20.91
C LEU A 45 11.40 2.88 -21.79
N LEU A 46 11.51 3.60 -22.93
CA LEU A 46 12.68 3.54 -23.80
C LEU A 46 13.95 4.03 -23.10
N HIS A 47 13.88 5.07 -22.28
CA HIS A 47 15.03 5.53 -21.48
C HIS A 47 15.58 4.42 -20.59
N MET A 48 14.69 3.66 -19.92
CA MET A 48 15.07 2.54 -19.08
C MET A 48 15.67 1.39 -19.91
N GLN A 49 15.08 1.06 -21.06
CA GLN A 49 15.56 -0.02 -21.93
C GLN A 49 16.92 0.30 -22.54
N LYS A 50 17.15 1.55 -22.93
CA LYS A 50 18.41 2.01 -23.52
C LYS A 50 19.46 2.41 -22.48
N LEU A 51 19.09 2.46 -21.20
CA LEU A 51 19.92 2.96 -20.10
C LEU A 51 20.38 4.43 -20.35
N GLU A 52 19.53 5.22 -20.98
CA GLU A 52 19.75 6.64 -21.23
C GLU A 52 19.09 7.48 -20.14
N PRO A 53 19.77 8.49 -19.58
CA PRO A 53 19.15 9.38 -18.59
C PRO A 53 18.05 10.22 -19.25
N PHE A 54 17.07 10.64 -18.46
CA PHE A 54 16.12 11.68 -18.86
C PHE A 54 16.86 12.99 -19.13
N THR A 55 16.33 13.78 -20.05
CA THR A 55 16.69 15.19 -20.12
C THR A 55 16.24 15.91 -18.83
N GLU A 56 16.85 17.06 -18.53
CA GLU A 56 16.51 17.81 -17.30
C GLU A 56 15.01 18.17 -17.24
N ASN A 57 14.42 18.58 -18.36
CA ASN A 57 13.00 18.92 -18.44
C ASN A 57 12.10 17.70 -18.25
N GLU A 58 12.44 16.56 -18.85
CA GLU A 58 11.71 15.30 -18.65
C GLU A 58 11.80 14.86 -17.18
N PHE A 59 12.98 14.89 -16.61
CA PHE A 59 13.20 14.52 -15.21
C PHE A 59 12.34 15.36 -14.27
N GLU A 60 12.36 16.69 -14.40
CA GLU A 60 11.55 17.56 -13.54
C GLU A 60 10.05 17.31 -13.71
N LEU A 61 9.56 17.16 -14.96
CA LEU A 61 8.16 16.87 -15.23
C LEU A 61 7.73 15.55 -14.58
N PHE A 62 8.49 14.47 -14.81
CA PHE A 62 8.12 13.16 -14.28
C PHE A 62 8.32 13.06 -12.77
N ARG A 63 9.29 13.77 -12.22
CA ARG A 63 9.46 13.90 -10.78
C ARG A 63 8.23 14.53 -10.13
N GLU A 64 7.67 15.59 -10.70
CA GLU A 64 6.46 16.22 -10.19
C GLU A 64 5.26 15.29 -10.30
N LEU A 65 5.04 14.66 -11.46
CA LEU A 65 3.94 13.70 -11.66
C LEU A 65 4.03 12.52 -10.72
N PHE A 66 5.23 12.00 -10.50
CA PHE A 66 5.47 10.90 -9.58
C PHE A 66 5.22 11.29 -8.12
N LEU A 67 5.60 12.51 -7.73
CA LEU A 67 5.30 13.04 -6.40
C LEU A 67 3.80 13.24 -6.20
N ASP A 68 3.09 13.78 -7.20
CA ASP A 68 1.63 13.90 -7.17
C ASP A 68 0.98 12.52 -6.95
N PHE A 69 1.36 11.54 -7.77
CA PHE A 69 0.86 10.17 -7.63
C PHE A 69 1.20 9.54 -6.27
N SER A 70 2.42 9.76 -5.78
CA SER A 70 2.85 9.23 -4.48
C SER A 70 1.96 9.70 -3.32
N VAL A 71 1.45 10.93 -3.41
CA VAL A 71 0.58 11.55 -2.40
C VAL A 71 -0.90 11.18 -2.64
N LEU A 72 -1.36 11.20 -3.89
CA LEU A 72 -2.74 10.87 -4.25
C LEU A 72 -3.05 9.39 -4.10
N GLY A 73 -2.06 8.52 -4.36
CA GLY A 73 -2.29 7.10 -4.56
C GLY A 73 -3.04 6.81 -5.86
N GLY A 74 -3.51 5.58 -6.00
CA GLY A 74 -4.17 5.07 -7.19
C GLY A 74 -5.69 4.87 -7.06
N MET A 75 -6.32 5.27 -5.95
CA MET A 75 -7.76 5.09 -5.79
C MET A 75 -8.56 5.92 -6.81
N PRO A 76 -9.40 5.30 -7.69
CA PRO A 76 -10.04 6.01 -8.81
C PRO A 76 -10.86 7.23 -8.39
N ALA A 77 -11.58 7.17 -7.26
CA ALA A 77 -12.37 8.29 -6.75
C ALA A 77 -11.49 9.48 -6.37
N VAL A 78 -10.31 9.23 -5.80
CA VAL A 78 -9.33 10.26 -5.40
C VAL A 78 -8.74 10.93 -6.64
N ILE A 79 -8.28 10.12 -7.61
CA ILE A 79 -7.70 10.62 -8.87
C ILE A 79 -8.73 11.42 -9.64
N LYS A 80 -9.97 10.93 -9.78
CA LYS A 80 -11.05 11.64 -10.44
C LYS A 80 -11.29 13.02 -9.82
N ALA A 81 -11.42 13.09 -8.50
CA ALA A 81 -11.65 14.35 -7.81
C ALA A 81 -10.49 15.35 -7.98
N TYR A 82 -9.26 14.85 -7.96
CA TYR A 82 -8.08 15.66 -8.23
C TYR A 82 -8.08 16.21 -9.66
N LEU A 83 -8.32 15.36 -10.67
CA LEU A 83 -8.31 15.76 -12.07
C LEU A 83 -9.44 16.77 -12.40
N GLU A 84 -10.61 16.60 -11.82
CA GLU A 84 -11.76 17.51 -12.02
C GLU A 84 -11.56 18.89 -11.33
N SER A 85 -10.85 18.93 -10.22
CA SER A 85 -10.73 20.15 -9.41
C SER A 85 -9.34 20.78 -9.41
N ASN A 86 -8.31 20.02 -9.81
CA ASN A 86 -6.89 20.34 -9.64
C ASN A 86 -6.55 20.76 -8.20
N ASN A 87 -7.19 20.09 -7.21
CA ASN A 87 -7.13 20.47 -5.81
C ASN A 87 -6.86 19.25 -4.92
N PHE A 88 -5.68 19.22 -4.29
CA PHE A 88 -5.28 18.17 -3.37
C PHE A 88 -6.17 18.06 -2.13
N SER A 89 -6.69 19.18 -1.61
CA SER A 89 -7.55 19.15 -0.41
C SER A 89 -8.83 18.37 -0.65
N LYS A 90 -9.42 18.43 -1.87
CA LYS A 90 -10.58 17.58 -2.21
C LYS A 90 -10.20 16.11 -2.30
N ALA A 91 -9.06 15.80 -2.88
CA ALA A 91 -8.55 14.43 -2.94
C ALA A 91 -8.31 13.88 -1.52
N LEU A 92 -7.69 14.67 -0.63
CA LEU A 92 -7.46 14.32 0.77
C LEU A 92 -8.75 14.02 1.53
N GLN A 93 -9.80 14.82 1.33
CA GLN A 93 -11.10 14.56 1.94
C GLN A 93 -11.66 13.19 1.56
N ILE A 94 -11.54 12.79 0.28
CA ILE A 94 -11.97 11.47 -0.18
C ILE A 94 -11.08 10.37 0.41
N GLN A 95 -9.77 10.57 0.46
CA GLN A 95 -8.86 9.62 1.08
C GLN A 95 -9.19 9.41 2.57
N LYS A 96 -9.43 10.49 3.33
CA LYS A 96 -9.86 10.41 4.73
C LYS A 96 -11.21 9.69 4.88
N GLN A 97 -12.15 9.93 3.97
CA GLN A 97 -13.42 9.20 3.96
C GLN A 97 -13.23 7.71 3.69
N LEU A 98 -12.37 7.33 2.75
CA LEU A 98 -12.05 5.93 2.48
C LEU A 98 -11.48 5.19 3.71
N ILE A 99 -10.64 5.86 4.51
CA ILE A 99 -10.16 5.28 5.78
C ILE A 99 -11.33 4.96 6.72
N LEU A 100 -12.28 5.90 6.87
CA LEU A 100 -13.46 5.71 7.71
C LEU A 100 -14.34 4.57 7.17
N ASP A 101 -14.57 4.53 5.86
CA ASP A 101 -15.36 3.49 5.20
C ASP A 101 -14.74 2.10 5.40
N TYR A 102 -13.41 1.97 5.31
CA TYR A 102 -12.73 0.71 5.62
C TYR A 102 -12.85 0.32 7.10
N GLU A 103 -12.79 1.28 8.02
CA GLU A 103 -13.02 0.99 9.43
C GLU A 103 -14.47 0.56 9.72
N GLU A 104 -15.45 1.14 9.00
CA GLU A 104 -16.85 0.71 9.09
C GLU A 104 -17.05 -0.68 8.49
N ASP A 105 -16.41 -0.99 7.37
CA ASP A 105 -16.43 -2.32 6.80
C ASP A 105 -15.82 -3.37 7.75
N VAL A 106 -14.72 -3.03 8.45
CA VAL A 106 -14.19 -3.89 9.51
C VAL A 106 -15.25 -4.16 10.59
N LYS A 107 -15.99 -3.12 11.02
CA LYS A 107 -17.06 -3.26 12.01
C LYS A 107 -18.22 -4.11 11.51
N LYS A 108 -18.52 -4.05 10.23
CA LYS A 108 -19.61 -4.81 9.60
C LYS A 108 -19.29 -6.28 9.42
N TYR A 109 -18.05 -6.60 9.06
CA TYR A 109 -17.64 -7.97 8.67
C TYR A 109 -16.87 -8.73 9.77
N SER A 110 -16.63 -8.11 10.92
CA SER A 110 -16.02 -8.73 12.09
C SER A 110 -16.83 -8.44 13.35
N THR A 111 -16.64 -9.20 14.42
CA THR A 111 -17.44 -9.06 15.65
C THR A 111 -16.58 -9.08 16.91
N GLY A 112 -17.08 -8.40 17.95
CA GLY A 112 -16.55 -8.50 19.31
C GLY A 112 -15.09 -8.08 19.49
N VAL A 113 -14.31 -8.93 20.15
CA VAL A 113 -12.89 -8.66 20.47
C VAL A 113 -12.01 -8.68 19.22
N GLU A 114 -12.35 -9.51 18.23
CA GLU A 114 -11.61 -9.61 16.98
C GLU A 114 -11.67 -8.29 16.18
N GLN A 115 -12.86 -7.68 16.09
CA GLN A 115 -13.06 -6.38 15.46
C GLN A 115 -12.11 -5.31 16.01
N LYS A 116 -12.02 -5.21 17.34
CA LYS A 116 -11.14 -4.24 18.00
C LYS A 116 -9.67 -4.50 17.63
N LYS A 117 -9.23 -5.75 17.63
CA LYS A 117 -7.87 -6.14 17.29
C LYS A 117 -7.52 -5.84 15.83
N ILE A 118 -8.45 -6.07 14.89
CA ILE A 118 -8.25 -5.74 13.47
C ILE A 118 -8.03 -4.23 13.32
N LEU A 119 -8.89 -3.40 13.93
CA LEU A 119 -8.75 -1.94 13.91
C LEU A 119 -7.45 -1.47 14.57
N GLU A 120 -7.05 -2.08 15.68
CA GLU A 120 -5.78 -1.77 16.34
C GLU A 120 -4.57 -2.06 15.44
N VAL A 121 -4.56 -3.19 14.72
CA VAL A 121 -3.52 -3.51 13.74
C VAL A 121 -3.50 -2.46 12.63
N TYR A 122 -4.65 -2.19 12.01
CA TYR A 122 -4.79 -1.27 10.90
C TYR A 122 -4.27 0.13 11.24
N ARG A 123 -4.71 0.69 12.35
CA ARG A 123 -4.33 2.04 12.83
C ARG A 123 -2.86 2.16 13.25
N ARG A 124 -2.16 1.04 13.47
CA ARG A 124 -0.75 1.04 13.87
C ARG A 124 0.23 0.98 12.70
N ILE A 125 -0.24 0.67 11.50
CA ILE A 125 0.62 0.55 10.32
C ILE A 125 1.41 1.83 10.04
N PRO A 126 0.82 3.05 9.98
CA PRO A 126 1.55 4.27 9.67
C PRO A 126 2.70 4.53 10.64
N ALA A 127 2.41 4.45 11.93
CA ALA A 127 3.41 4.67 12.98
C ALA A 127 4.54 3.63 12.99
N GLN A 128 4.33 2.45 12.42
CA GLN A 128 5.38 1.44 12.29
C GLN A 128 6.19 1.61 11.00
N LEU A 129 5.57 2.06 9.91
CA LEU A 129 6.26 2.38 8.67
C LEU A 129 7.14 3.63 8.78
N ALA A 130 6.80 4.59 9.63
CA ALA A 130 7.59 5.79 9.89
C ALA A 130 8.89 5.54 10.68
N LYS A 131 9.14 4.30 11.16
CA LYS A 131 10.36 3.96 11.89
C LYS A 131 11.48 3.48 10.97
N GLU A 132 12.71 3.58 11.44
CA GLU A 132 13.87 3.03 10.76
C GLU A 132 13.73 1.51 10.52
N PHE A 133 13.28 0.78 11.56
CA PHE A 133 13.01 -0.65 11.48
C PHE A 133 11.51 -0.90 11.27
N LYS A 134 11.11 -1.06 10.03
CA LYS A 134 9.71 -1.19 9.61
C LYS A 134 9.10 -2.59 9.83
N LYS A 135 9.79 -3.48 10.56
CA LYS A 135 9.24 -4.76 10.99
C LYS A 135 8.01 -4.51 11.87
N PHE A 136 6.88 -5.16 11.54
CA PHE A 136 5.67 -5.03 12.34
C PHE A 136 5.85 -5.68 13.72
N GLN A 137 5.51 -4.95 14.78
CA GLN A 137 5.67 -5.37 16.15
C GLN A 137 4.35 -5.34 16.89
N TYR A 138 3.80 -6.49 17.24
CA TYR A 138 2.56 -6.60 18.00
C TYR A 138 2.66 -5.93 19.40
N THR A 139 3.82 -5.97 20.04
CA THR A 139 4.06 -5.29 21.32
C THR A 139 3.88 -3.77 21.28
N LYS A 140 3.88 -3.18 20.08
CA LYS A 140 3.57 -1.75 19.87
C LYS A 140 2.08 -1.47 19.79
N ILE A 141 1.25 -2.49 19.63
CA ILE A 141 -0.21 -2.37 19.77
C ILE A 141 -0.59 -2.32 21.25
N SER A 142 -0.10 -3.30 22.02
CA SER A 142 -0.29 -3.40 23.46
C SER A 142 0.90 -4.16 24.08
N THR A 143 1.32 -3.76 25.27
CA THR A 143 2.43 -4.42 26.02
C THR A 143 2.18 -5.91 26.26
N LYS A 144 0.90 -6.33 26.29
CA LYS A 144 0.46 -7.73 26.46
C LYS A 144 0.12 -8.43 25.15
N ALA A 145 0.23 -7.75 23.99
CA ALA A 145 -0.10 -8.33 22.71
C ALA A 145 0.87 -9.45 22.32
N ARG A 146 0.32 -10.62 22.02
CA ARG A 146 1.08 -11.78 21.54
C ARG A 146 0.77 -12.01 20.06
N SER A 147 1.76 -12.47 19.31
CA SER A 147 1.62 -12.77 17.88
C SER A 147 0.39 -13.65 17.58
N LYS A 148 0.20 -14.72 18.37
CA LYS A 148 -0.93 -15.65 18.20
C LYS A 148 -2.32 -14.99 18.32
N ASP A 149 -2.43 -13.89 19.05
CA ASP A 149 -3.72 -13.22 19.31
C ASP A 149 -4.12 -12.25 18.17
N TYR A 150 -3.17 -11.90 17.30
CA TYR A 150 -3.32 -10.91 16.21
C TYR A 150 -3.03 -11.46 14.82
N PHE A 151 -2.53 -12.71 14.70
CA PHE A 151 -2.20 -13.31 13.42
C PHE A 151 -3.41 -13.33 12.47
N GLY A 152 -4.56 -13.80 12.94
CA GLY A 152 -5.81 -13.80 12.17
C GLY A 152 -6.24 -12.40 11.72
N CYS A 153 -5.94 -11.35 12.52
CA CYS A 153 -6.28 -9.97 12.18
C CYS A 153 -5.47 -9.45 10.99
N VAL A 154 -4.19 -9.83 10.90
CA VAL A 154 -3.32 -9.47 9.77
C VAL A 154 -3.77 -10.17 8.49
N GLU A 155 -4.02 -11.48 8.57
CA GLU A 155 -4.51 -12.25 7.41
C GLU A 155 -5.89 -11.74 6.97
N TRP A 156 -6.78 -11.38 7.90
CA TRP A 156 -8.08 -10.78 7.59
C TRP A 156 -7.93 -9.47 6.78
N LEU A 157 -7.06 -8.54 7.21
CA LEU A 157 -6.81 -7.29 6.49
C LEU A 157 -6.20 -7.51 5.11
N LYS A 158 -5.31 -8.49 4.99
CA LYS A 158 -4.72 -8.90 3.71
C LYS A 158 -5.76 -9.48 2.76
N ASP A 159 -6.60 -10.43 3.24
CA ASP A 159 -7.66 -11.05 2.45
C ASP A 159 -8.75 -10.04 2.06
N ALA A 160 -8.95 -9.01 2.89
CA ALA A 160 -9.80 -7.87 2.59
C ALA A 160 -9.23 -6.95 1.48
N GLY A 161 -7.95 -7.12 1.09
CA GLY A 161 -7.29 -6.30 0.10
C GLY A 161 -6.95 -4.88 0.58
N VAL A 162 -6.92 -4.64 1.88
CA VAL A 162 -6.65 -3.30 2.47
C VAL A 162 -5.16 -3.10 2.71
N ILE A 163 -4.43 -4.20 2.92
CA ILE A 163 -2.99 -4.20 3.18
C ILE A 163 -2.25 -5.20 2.32
N ASN A 164 -0.98 -4.92 2.08
CA ASN A 164 0.01 -5.81 1.51
C ASN A 164 0.96 -6.29 2.61
N LYS A 165 1.15 -7.60 2.74
CA LYS A 165 2.06 -8.22 3.69
C LYS A 165 3.35 -8.61 3.00
N CYS A 166 4.48 -8.17 3.56
CA CYS A 166 5.81 -8.53 3.09
C CYS A 166 6.48 -9.44 4.12
N ASP A 167 6.68 -10.70 3.74
CA ASP A 167 7.22 -11.72 4.64
C ASP A 167 8.77 -11.69 4.70
N CYS A 168 9.33 -11.91 5.88
CA CYS A 168 10.78 -12.05 6.05
C CYS A 168 11.22 -13.45 5.66
N LEU A 169 12.31 -13.55 4.91
CA LEU A 169 12.94 -14.84 4.62
C LEU A 169 14.06 -15.15 5.62
N ASN A 170 14.13 -16.39 6.08
CA ASN A 170 15.30 -16.91 6.79
C ASN A 170 16.48 -17.08 5.83
N PHE A 171 16.18 -17.54 4.60
CA PHE A 171 17.13 -17.69 3.51
C PHE A 171 16.48 -17.24 2.19
N PRO A 172 17.19 -16.47 1.33
CA PRO A 172 16.65 -15.99 0.06
C PRO A 172 16.81 -17.05 -1.06
N GLU A 173 16.33 -18.27 -0.82
CA GLU A 173 16.43 -19.42 -1.71
C GLU A 173 15.04 -19.96 -2.06
N LEU A 174 14.93 -20.59 -3.24
CA LEU A 174 13.69 -21.24 -3.68
C LEU A 174 13.48 -22.58 -2.97
N PRO A 175 12.23 -22.92 -2.62
CA PRO A 175 11.02 -22.13 -2.77
C PRO A 175 10.87 -21.06 -1.67
N LEU A 176 10.68 -19.79 -2.04
CA LEU A 176 10.63 -18.67 -1.10
C LEU A 176 9.61 -18.88 0.02
N LYS A 177 8.43 -19.42 -0.32
CA LYS A 177 7.36 -19.70 0.66
C LYS A 177 7.78 -20.68 1.75
N GLY A 178 8.70 -21.58 1.47
CA GLY A 178 9.24 -22.55 2.43
C GLY A 178 10.23 -21.94 3.42
N ASN A 179 10.78 -20.78 3.10
CA ASN A 179 11.83 -20.11 3.88
C ASN A 179 11.31 -18.90 4.67
N VAL A 180 10.00 -18.73 4.80
CA VAL A 180 9.37 -17.60 5.51
C VAL A 180 9.57 -17.73 7.01
N ASP A 181 10.03 -16.64 7.66
CA ASP A 181 9.97 -16.47 9.10
C ASP A 181 8.60 -15.90 9.49
N ASN A 182 7.70 -16.74 9.96
CA ASN A 182 6.33 -16.36 10.31
C ASN A 182 6.22 -15.30 11.43
N ASN A 183 7.30 -15.03 12.14
CA ASN A 183 7.34 -14.05 13.23
C ASN A 183 7.82 -12.66 12.76
N LYS A 184 8.28 -12.56 11.51
CA LYS A 184 8.86 -11.32 10.99
C LYS A 184 8.20 -10.97 9.66
N PHE A 185 7.56 -9.82 9.60
CA PHE A 185 6.96 -9.27 8.39
C PHE A 185 6.84 -7.76 8.49
N LYS A 186 6.56 -7.13 7.37
CA LYS A 186 6.18 -5.73 7.26
C LYS A 186 4.76 -5.63 6.71
N LEU A 187 4.05 -4.57 7.05
CA LEU A 187 2.72 -4.29 6.53
C LEU A 187 2.74 -2.96 5.79
N TYR A 188 2.17 -2.96 4.59
CA TYR A 188 1.97 -1.79 3.76
C TYR A 188 0.49 -1.62 3.48
N PHE A 189 0.04 -0.40 3.25
CA PHE A 189 -1.28 -0.18 2.68
C PHE A 189 -1.32 -0.65 1.23
N ALA A 190 -2.48 -1.14 0.79
CA ALA A 190 -2.72 -1.52 -0.60
C ALA A 190 -2.79 -0.30 -1.56
N ASP A 191 -2.64 0.91 -1.01
CA ASP A 191 -2.58 2.16 -1.77
C ASP A 191 -1.83 3.22 -0.95
N THR A 192 -0.96 4.01 -1.59
CA THR A 192 -0.18 5.05 -0.90
C THR A 192 -1.04 6.19 -0.39
N GLY A 193 -2.12 6.53 -1.09
CA GLY A 193 -3.07 7.56 -0.63
C GLY A 193 -3.72 7.23 0.71
N LEU A 194 -3.94 5.94 0.99
CA LEU A 194 -4.44 5.50 2.31
C LEU A 194 -3.38 5.70 3.40
N LEU A 195 -2.09 5.48 3.10
CA LEU A 195 -1.02 5.78 4.04
C LEU A 195 -0.98 7.29 4.35
N VAL A 196 -1.04 8.14 3.32
CA VAL A 196 -1.04 9.60 3.48
C VAL A 196 -2.23 10.05 4.33
N ALA A 197 -3.44 9.58 4.02
CA ALA A 197 -4.66 9.95 4.76
C ALA A 197 -4.67 9.45 6.22
N SER A 198 -3.85 8.45 6.55
CA SER A 198 -3.74 7.89 7.91
C SER A 198 -2.67 8.57 8.77
N LEU A 199 -1.93 9.56 8.23
CA LEU A 199 -1.00 10.39 8.97
C LEU A 199 -1.75 11.46 9.78
N ASP A 200 -1.05 12.08 10.73
CA ASP A 200 -1.56 13.23 11.45
C ASP A 200 -1.91 14.37 10.50
N GLU A 201 -2.87 15.21 10.87
CA GLU A 201 -3.44 16.21 9.96
C GLU A 201 -2.37 17.17 9.44
N GLU A 202 -1.52 17.68 10.33
CA GLU A 202 -0.40 18.57 9.98
C GLU A 202 0.57 17.93 9.00
N ALA A 203 0.91 16.65 9.19
CA ALA A 203 1.81 15.92 8.29
C ALA A 203 1.18 15.66 6.92
N SER A 204 -0.13 15.37 6.90
CA SER A 204 -0.90 15.17 5.69
C SER A 204 -1.00 16.45 4.86
N ASP A 205 -1.29 17.58 5.51
CA ASP A 205 -1.41 18.88 4.86
C ASP A 205 -0.04 19.35 4.31
N GLU A 206 1.04 19.19 5.07
CA GLU A 206 2.40 19.50 4.61
C GLU A 206 2.78 18.72 3.35
N LEU A 207 2.42 17.42 3.30
CA LEU A 207 2.68 16.59 2.12
C LEU A 207 1.92 17.09 0.88
N HIS A 208 0.66 17.51 1.05
CA HIS A 208 -0.17 17.98 -0.05
C HIS A 208 0.20 19.38 -0.54
N GLU A 209 0.51 20.30 0.38
CA GLU A 209 0.79 21.69 0.04
C GLU A 209 2.22 21.89 -0.46
N ASN A 210 3.19 21.31 0.22
CA ASN A 210 4.62 21.56 -0.02
C ASN A 210 5.32 20.42 -0.74
N LYS A 211 4.63 19.28 -0.93
CA LYS A 211 5.23 18.04 -1.44
C LYS A 211 6.50 17.63 -0.68
N ASN A 212 6.63 18.12 0.56
CA ASN A 212 7.72 17.77 1.45
C ASN A 212 7.37 16.46 2.17
N LEU A 213 8.01 15.37 1.75
CA LEU A 213 7.76 14.06 2.31
C LEU A 213 8.41 13.86 3.69
N GLY A 214 9.30 14.77 4.11
CA GLY A 214 9.91 14.80 5.43
C GLY A 214 10.36 13.44 5.95
N VAL A 215 10.05 13.16 7.21
CA VAL A 215 10.37 11.88 7.89
C VAL A 215 9.57 10.69 7.32
N TYR A 216 8.45 10.95 6.67
CA TYR A 216 7.59 9.92 6.06
C TYR A 216 8.06 9.49 4.66
N LYS A 217 9.03 10.18 4.06
CA LYS A 217 9.53 9.89 2.70
C LYS A 217 9.90 8.41 2.53
N GLY A 218 10.66 7.87 3.46
CA GLY A 218 11.06 6.47 3.41
C GLY A 218 9.87 5.49 3.56
N ALA A 219 8.85 5.85 4.35
CA ALA A 219 7.64 5.06 4.50
C ALA A 219 6.80 5.06 3.22
N LEU A 220 6.62 6.25 2.64
CA LEU A 220 5.82 6.44 1.44
C LEU A 220 6.39 5.70 0.23
N PHE A 221 7.69 5.89 -0.05
CA PHE A 221 8.33 5.22 -1.17
C PHE A 221 8.42 3.70 -1.00
N GLU A 222 8.66 3.21 0.22
CA GLU A 222 8.64 1.77 0.48
C GLU A 222 7.23 1.18 0.28
N ASN A 223 6.19 1.89 0.71
CA ASN A 223 4.80 1.49 0.45
C ASN A 223 4.47 1.51 -1.05
N LEU A 224 4.89 2.56 -1.77
CA LEU A 224 4.68 2.69 -3.21
C LEU A 224 5.34 1.54 -3.99
N VAL A 225 6.59 1.21 -3.67
CA VAL A 225 7.30 0.09 -4.30
C VAL A 225 6.63 -1.25 -3.97
N ALA A 226 6.21 -1.44 -2.72
CA ALA A 226 5.48 -2.66 -2.33
C ALA A 226 4.17 -2.80 -3.10
N ASP A 227 3.38 -1.72 -3.21
CA ASP A 227 2.14 -1.70 -3.98
C ASP A 227 2.38 -1.95 -5.48
N ALA A 228 3.37 -1.30 -6.08
CA ALA A 228 3.73 -1.50 -7.48
C ALA A 228 4.11 -2.97 -7.77
N LEU A 229 4.92 -3.60 -6.92
CA LEU A 229 5.29 -5.02 -7.06
C LEU A 229 4.06 -5.93 -6.98
N VAL A 230 3.15 -5.66 -6.05
CA VAL A 230 1.91 -6.45 -5.90
C VAL A 230 1.00 -6.27 -7.12
N LYS A 231 0.87 -5.07 -7.67
CA LYS A 231 0.11 -4.79 -8.91
C LYS A 231 0.68 -5.56 -10.11
N GLN A 232 1.99 -5.78 -10.14
CA GLN A 232 2.66 -6.62 -11.14
C GLN A 232 2.58 -8.13 -10.84
N GLY A 233 1.86 -8.56 -9.80
CA GLY A 233 1.66 -9.97 -9.46
C GLY A 233 2.77 -10.60 -8.63
N PHE A 234 3.74 -9.82 -8.13
CA PHE A 234 4.82 -10.35 -7.30
C PHE A 234 4.39 -10.54 -5.85
N GLY A 235 4.83 -11.65 -5.25
CA GLY A 235 4.80 -11.83 -3.80
C GLY A 235 5.86 -10.97 -3.13
N LEU A 236 5.52 -10.37 -2.00
CA LEU A 236 6.45 -9.51 -1.27
C LEU A 236 7.28 -10.29 -0.27
N TYR A 237 8.59 -10.22 -0.41
CA TYR A 237 9.55 -10.82 0.50
C TYR A 237 10.70 -9.85 0.78
N TYR A 238 11.28 -9.94 1.97
CA TYR A 238 12.53 -9.28 2.28
C TYR A 238 13.47 -10.23 3.03
N PHE A 239 14.75 -10.03 2.88
CA PHE A 239 15.79 -10.73 3.61
C PHE A 239 16.64 -9.72 4.37
N LYS A 240 16.92 -10.02 5.63
CA LYS A 240 17.86 -9.26 6.43
C LYS A 240 18.94 -10.19 6.94
N LYS A 241 20.17 -9.99 6.50
CA LYS A 241 21.33 -10.66 7.07
C LYS A 241 21.58 -10.07 8.46
N ASP A 242 21.52 -10.88 9.51
CA ASP A 242 21.91 -10.41 10.84
C ASP A 242 23.41 -10.13 10.81
N ASN A 243 23.79 -8.86 10.99
CA ASN A 243 25.18 -8.42 11.13
C ASN A 243 25.73 -8.74 12.52
N SER A 244 25.49 -9.92 13.05
CA SER A 244 26.01 -10.36 14.34
C SER A 244 26.97 -11.52 14.12
N THR A 245 28.09 -11.26 13.43
CA THR A 245 29.36 -12.00 13.59
C THR A 245 30.44 -11.31 12.76
N LEU A 246 31.08 -10.37 13.34
CA LEU A 246 32.49 -10.05 13.19
C LEU A 246 33.01 -9.72 14.58
#